data_77a6d2e7babf671d07a4d3a6612d05ff
#
_entry.id   77a6d2e7babf671d07a4d3a6612d05ff
#
_cell.length_a   1.000
_cell.length_b   1.000
_cell.length_c   1.000
_cell.angle_alpha   90.00
_cell.angle_beta   90.00
_cell.angle_gamma   90.00
#
_symmetry.space_group_name_H-M   'P 1'
#
loop_
_entity.id
_entity.type
_entity.pdbx_description
1 polymer ?
#
loop_
_entity_poly.entity_id
_entity_poly.type
_entity_poly.pdbx_seq_one_letter_code
_entity_poly.pdbx_strand_id
1 'polypeptide(L)'
;MAEKLERKVMEIYGENAATRDIIAYGSDIAGNIVETKDPDVIQTEAYKTGVRSAVVGNNSTTLQNRQALDFLFSRQLKYLFQKGIPEWKVTETYYNGSFVSDGNGKIYFSKVDNNIGNDLEDKTKWKEFTPG
;
A
#
# COMPACT_ATOMS: atom_id res chain seq x y z
N MET A 1 27.11 -6.82 -15.04
CA MET A 1 25.82 -7.08 -15.69
C MET A 1 24.80 -7.52 -14.66
N ALA A 2 23.62 -6.93 -14.67
CA ALA A 2 22.57 -7.31 -13.72
C ALA A 2 21.97 -8.67 -14.08
N GLU A 3 21.69 -9.46 -13.07
CA GLU A 3 21.01 -10.73 -13.24
C GLU A 3 19.57 -10.50 -13.69
N LYS A 4 19.11 -11.27 -14.66
CA LYS A 4 17.71 -11.24 -15.06
C LYS A 4 16.89 -12.05 -14.06
N LEU A 5 16.06 -11.38 -13.31
CA LEU A 5 15.22 -12.05 -12.33
C LEU A 5 13.99 -12.68 -12.99
N GLU A 6 13.58 -13.82 -12.47
CA GLU A 6 12.34 -14.45 -12.86
C GLU A 6 11.26 -14.10 -11.84
N ARG A 7 10.04 -13.97 -12.33
CA ARG A 7 8.90 -13.73 -11.43
C ARG A 7 8.65 -14.96 -10.58
N LYS A 8 8.59 -14.76 -9.27
CA LYS A 8 8.17 -15.78 -8.30
C LYS A 8 6.85 -15.38 -7.69
N VAL A 9 6.01 -16.37 -7.39
CA VAL A 9 4.76 -16.09 -6.70
C VAL A 9 5.07 -15.70 -5.27
N MET A 10 4.50 -14.60 -4.83
CA MET A 10 4.68 -14.09 -3.47
C MET A 10 3.44 -14.37 -2.65
N GLU A 11 3.65 -14.93 -1.47
CA GLU A 11 2.58 -15.10 -0.49
C GLU A 11 2.58 -13.92 0.48
N ILE A 12 1.45 -13.71 1.15
CA ILE A 12 1.33 -12.63 2.13
C ILE A 12 1.95 -13.07 3.44
N TYR A 13 2.96 -12.33 3.91
CA TYR A 13 3.59 -12.61 5.19
C TYR A 13 2.58 -12.37 6.31
N GLY A 14 2.41 -13.36 7.18
CA GLY A 14 1.50 -13.22 8.31
C GLY A 14 0.03 -13.35 7.95
N GLU A 15 -0.31 -13.86 6.76
CA GLU A 15 -1.71 -14.04 6.37
C GLU A 15 -2.49 -14.87 7.38
N ASN A 16 -1.84 -15.89 7.94
CA ASN A 16 -2.45 -16.81 8.91
C ASN A 16 -2.09 -16.45 10.36
N ALA A 17 -1.50 -15.31 10.59
CA ALA A 17 -1.18 -14.88 11.95
C ALA A 17 -2.45 -14.60 12.74
N ALA A 18 -2.39 -14.84 14.06
CA ALA A 18 -3.49 -14.45 14.95
C ALA A 18 -3.66 -12.92 14.91
N THR A 19 -4.91 -12.46 14.99
CA THR A 19 -5.20 -11.01 14.92
C THR A 19 -4.40 -10.24 15.96
N ARG A 20 -4.22 -10.79 17.15
CA ARG A 20 -3.47 -10.14 18.24
C ARG A 20 -2.00 -9.87 17.89
N ASP A 21 -1.48 -10.51 16.86
CA ASP A 21 -0.08 -10.39 16.46
C ASP A 21 0.14 -9.34 15.37
N ILE A 22 -0.92 -8.70 14.91
CA ILE A 22 -0.87 -7.61 13.92
C ILE A 22 -1.72 -6.46 14.46
N ILE A 23 -1.10 -5.30 14.58
CA ILE A 23 -1.74 -4.15 15.25
C ILE A 23 -1.60 -2.88 14.42
N ALA A 24 -2.45 -1.89 14.74
CA ALA A 24 -2.26 -0.54 14.25
C ALA A 24 -0.88 -0.08 14.69
N TYR A 25 -0.07 0.41 13.77
CA TYR A 25 1.36 0.68 14.02
C TYR A 25 1.52 1.68 15.15
N GLY A 26 2.30 1.30 16.16
CA GLY A 26 2.59 2.14 17.32
C GLY A 26 1.50 2.15 18.38
N SER A 27 0.38 1.45 18.19
CA SER A 27 -0.73 1.48 19.14
C SER A 27 -0.37 0.92 20.53
N ASP A 28 0.55 -0.04 20.58
CA ASP A 28 1.04 -0.61 21.84
C ASP A 28 1.84 0.42 22.65
N ILE A 29 2.61 1.27 21.99
CA ILE A 29 3.39 2.32 22.65
C ILE A 29 2.47 3.43 23.14
N ALA A 30 1.42 3.72 22.41
CA ALA A 30 0.42 4.72 22.82
C ALA A 30 -0.45 4.27 23.98
N GLY A 31 -0.34 2.99 24.39
CA GLY A 31 -1.08 2.47 25.53
C GLY A 31 -2.48 1.96 25.22
N ASN A 32 -2.84 1.91 23.95
CA ASN A 32 -4.15 1.43 23.51
C ASN A 32 -3.98 0.55 22.28
N ILE A 33 -3.68 -0.72 22.50
CA ILE A 33 -3.41 -1.68 21.44
C ILE A 33 -4.67 -1.88 20.60
N VAL A 34 -4.52 -1.70 19.27
CA VAL A 34 -5.58 -1.93 18.30
C VAL A 34 -5.16 -3.09 17.42
N GLU A 35 -5.78 -4.26 17.63
CA GLU A 35 -5.54 -5.45 16.81
C GLU A 35 -6.25 -5.27 15.48
N THR A 36 -5.54 -5.45 14.36
CA THR A 36 -6.13 -5.26 13.05
C THR A 36 -5.26 -5.84 11.94
N LYS A 37 -5.91 -6.35 10.92
CA LYS A 37 -5.26 -6.73 9.65
C LYS A 37 -5.67 -5.78 8.52
N ASP A 38 -6.37 -4.70 8.85
CA ASP A 38 -6.80 -3.71 7.87
C ASP A 38 -5.63 -2.78 7.53
N PRO A 39 -5.15 -2.77 6.28
CA PRO A 39 -4.04 -1.90 5.90
C PRO A 39 -4.29 -0.42 6.19
N ASP A 40 -5.52 0.03 6.07
CA ASP A 40 -5.86 1.43 6.35
C ASP A 40 -5.72 1.77 7.84
N VAL A 41 -6.00 0.81 8.72
CA VAL A 41 -5.88 1.00 10.16
C VAL A 41 -4.44 0.85 10.62
N ILE A 42 -3.67 -0.04 9.99
CA ILE A 42 -2.24 -0.23 10.31
C ILE A 42 -1.47 1.06 10.04
N GLN A 43 -1.81 1.80 9.00
CA GLN A 43 -1.10 3.01 8.57
C GLN A 43 -1.51 4.23 9.39
N THR A 44 -1.08 4.25 10.66
CA THR A 44 -1.33 5.33 11.62
C THR A 44 -0.39 6.52 11.35
N GLU A 45 -0.58 7.60 12.13
CA GLU A 45 0.38 8.70 12.12
C GLU A 45 1.77 8.24 12.59
N ALA A 46 1.81 7.30 13.54
CA ALA A 46 3.07 6.70 13.99
C ALA A 46 3.76 5.94 12.84
N TYR A 47 2.98 5.26 12.01
CA TYR A 47 3.50 4.59 10.81
C TYR A 47 4.19 5.60 9.87
N LYS A 48 3.57 6.75 9.68
CA LYS A 48 4.15 7.80 8.81
C LYS A 48 5.42 8.40 9.40
N THR A 49 5.53 8.44 10.73
CA THR A 49 6.72 8.91 11.42
C THR A 49 7.87 7.90 11.35
N GLY A 50 7.54 6.63 11.35
CA GLY A 50 8.52 5.56 11.22
C GLY A 50 8.80 4.82 12.51
N VAL A 51 9.85 3.99 12.50
CA VAL A 51 10.13 3.02 13.56
C VAL A 51 10.33 3.67 14.93
N ARG A 52 10.83 4.89 14.98
CA ARG A 52 11.07 5.57 16.26
C ARG A 52 9.77 5.74 17.07
N SER A 53 8.63 5.83 16.41
CA SER A 53 7.33 5.95 17.07
C SER A 53 6.81 4.64 17.64
N ALA A 54 7.52 3.53 17.41
CA ALA A 54 7.12 2.21 17.89
C ALA A 54 8.27 1.53 18.63
N VAL A 55 9.18 2.30 19.19
CA VAL A 55 10.36 1.78 19.88
C VAL A 55 10.04 1.58 21.36
N VAL A 56 10.45 0.43 21.89
CA VAL A 56 10.39 0.09 23.30
C VAL A 56 11.83 0.01 23.85
N GLY A 57 12.13 0.77 24.91
CA GLY A 57 13.43 0.69 25.55
C GLY A 57 14.59 1.02 24.62
N ASN A 58 15.50 0.09 24.39
CA ASN A 58 16.78 0.30 23.71
C ASN A 58 16.68 0.22 22.17
N ASN A 59 15.77 1.00 21.59
CA ASN A 59 15.61 1.08 20.13
C ASN A 59 15.11 -0.23 19.48
N SER A 60 14.33 -1.01 20.24
CA SER A 60 13.68 -2.21 19.73
C SER A 60 12.21 -1.92 19.49
N THR A 61 11.69 -2.43 18.40
CA THR A 61 10.24 -2.41 18.15
C THR A 61 9.63 -3.73 18.63
N THR A 62 8.31 -3.72 18.89
CA THR A 62 7.63 -4.94 19.28
C THR A 62 7.45 -5.88 18.09
N LEU A 63 7.24 -7.15 18.39
CA LEU A 63 6.96 -8.17 17.39
C LEU A 63 5.73 -7.80 16.58
N GLN A 64 4.67 -7.32 17.23
CA GLN A 64 3.42 -6.97 16.57
C GLN A 64 3.58 -5.83 15.57
N ASN A 65 4.37 -4.81 15.91
CA ASN A 65 4.62 -3.69 14.99
C ASN A 65 5.40 -4.16 13.77
N ARG A 66 6.43 -4.97 13.96
CA ARG A 66 7.23 -5.51 12.87
C ARG A 66 6.37 -6.40 11.97
N GLN A 67 5.58 -7.27 12.57
CA GLN A 67 4.73 -8.18 11.82
C GLN A 67 3.67 -7.42 11.02
N ALA A 68 3.14 -6.33 11.58
CA ALA A 68 2.17 -5.49 10.87
C ALA A 68 2.77 -4.91 9.60
N LEU A 69 4.03 -4.46 9.64
CA LEU A 69 4.71 -3.92 8.46
C LEU A 69 4.91 -4.99 7.39
N ASP A 70 5.42 -6.15 7.78
CA ASP A 70 5.69 -7.22 6.82
C ASP A 70 4.39 -7.72 6.18
N PHE A 71 3.32 -7.82 6.97
CA PHE A 71 2.00 -8.17 6.48
C PHE A 71 1.51 -7.13 5.47
N LEU A 72 1.55 -5.85 5.84
CA LEU A 72 1.09 -4.75 4.99
C LEU A 72 1.84 -4.72 3.67
N PHE A 73 3.16 -4.74 3.72
CA PHE A 73 3.99 -4.61 2.51
C PHE A 73 3.82 -5.80 1.58
N SER A 74 3.85 -7.03 2.13
CA SER A 74 3.67 -8.21 1.29
C SER A 74 2.27 -8.28 0.69
N ARG A 75 1.25 -7.85 1.44
CA ARG A 75 -0.12 -7.80 0.95
C ARG A 75 -0.26 -6.82 -0.22
N GLN A 76 0.34 -5.63 -0.10
CA GLN A 76 0.29 -4.63 -1.17
C GLN A 76 1.05 -5.09 -2.41
N LEU A 77 2.20 -5.75 -2.24
CA LEU A 77 2.95 -6.31 -3.35
C LEU A 77 2.14 -7.43 -4.03
N LYS A 78 1.51 -8.29 -3.24
CA LYS A 78 0.66 -9.35 -3.79
C LYS A 78 -0.46 -8.76 -4.64
N TYR A 79 -1.09 -7.68 -4.15
CA TYR A 79 -2.12 -6.97 -4.90
C TYR A 79 -1.58 -6.50 -6.26
N LEU A 80 -0.41 -5.88 -6.29
CA LEU A 80 0.20 -5.40 -7.53
C LEU A 80 0.49 -6.53 -8.50
N PHE A 81 0.96 -7.67 -8.00
CA PHE A 81 1.20 -8.84 -8.85
C PHE A 81 -0.08 -9.40 -9.45
N GLN A 82 -1.18 -9.34 -8.70
CA GLN A 82 -2.47 -9.82 -9.19
C GLN A 82 -3.10 -8.84 -10.18
N LYS A 83 -3.00 -7.56 -9.90
CA LYS A 83 -3.62 -6.51 -10.73
C LYS A 83 -2.75 -6.10 -11.91
N GLY A 84 -1.45 -6.02 -11.71
CA GLY A 84 -0.54 -5.46 -12.70
C GLY A 84 -0.57 -3.94 -12.75
N ILE A 85 -1.74 -3.35 -12.94
CA ILE A 85 -1.95 -1.90 -12.95
C ILE A 85 -2.89 -1.55 -11.81
N PRO A 86 -2.43 -0.72 -10.84
CA PRO A 86 -3.25 -0.43 -9.66
C PRO A 86 -4.47 0.41 -9.99
N GLU A 87 -5.50 0.27 -9.18
CA GLU A 87 -6.73 1.03 -9.32
C GLU A 87 -6.54 2.49 -8.94
N TRP A 88 -7.29 3.36 -9.60
CA TRP A 88 -7.37 4.77 -9.26
C TRP A 88 -7.88 4.96 -7.83
N LYS A 89 -7.27 5.88 -7.11
CA LYS A 89 -7.69 6.26 -5.76
C LYS A 89 -7.77 7.77 -5.65
N VAL A 90 -8.81 8.25 -4.97
CA VAL A 90 -9.09 9.69 -4.87
C VAL A 90 -7.99 10.45 -4.11
N THR A 91 -7.31 9.77 -3.19
CA THR A 91 -6.28 10.40 -2.35
C THR A 91 -4.87 10.26 -2.89
N GLU A 92 -4.70 9.49 -3.96
CA GLU A 92 -3.37 9.30 -4.56
C GLU A 92 -3.07 10.41 -5.54
N THR A 93 -1.83 10.86 -5.60
CA THR A 93 -1.37 11.86 -6.55
C THR A 93 -0.72 11.17 -7.74
N TYR A 94 -1.20 11.52 -8.93
CA TYR A 94 -0.69 10.95 -10.17
C TYR A 94 0.05 12.01 -10.97
N TYR A 95 0.89 11.57 -11.87
CA TYR A 95 1.70 12.45 -12.70
C TYR A 95 1.51 12.08 -14.16
N ASN A 96 1.88 13.00 -15.03
CA ASN A 96 1.75 12.79 -16.48
C ASN A 96 2.37 11.43 -16.86
N GLY A 97 1.58 10.56 -17.46
CA GLY A 97 2.02 9.23 -17.87
C GLY A 97 1.76 8.11 -16.85
N SER A 98 1.26 8.44 -15.64
CA SER A 98 0.85 7.40 -14.68
C SER A 98 -0.32 6.61 -15.22
N PHE A 99 -0.25 5.28 -15.09
CA PHE A 99 -1.35 4.38 -15.48
C PHE A 99 -2.16 3.96 -14.27
N VAL A 100 -3.48 3.88 -14.43
CA VAL A 100 -4.40 3.35 -13.43
C VAL A 100 -5.48 2.53 -14.10
N SER A 101 -6.11 1.66 -13.31
CA SER A 101 -7.26 0.88 -13.72
C SER A 101 -8.51 1.48 -13.07
N ASP A 102 -9.67 1.34 -13.73
CA ASP A 102 -10.96 1.71 -13.13
C ASP A 102 -11.56 0.58 -12.30
N GLY A 103 -10.86 -0.58 -12.23
CA GLY A 103 -11.38 -1.75 -11.55
C GLY A 103 -12.32 -2.60 -12.37
N ASN A 104 -12.70 -2.14 -13.57
CA ASN A 104 -13.66 -2.82 -14.45
C ASN A 104 -13.08 -3.17 -15.83
N GLY A 105 -11.76 -3.20 -15.92
CA GLY A 105 -11.09 -3.62 -17.14
C GLY A 105 -10.58 -2.49 -18.01
N LYS A 106 -10.91 -1.24 -17.69
CA LYS A 106 -10.41 -0.09 -18.45
C LYS A 106 -9.17 0.48 -17.80
N ILE A 107 -8.25 0.95 -18.61
CA ILE A 107 -6.99 1.54 -18.17
C ILE A 107 -6.94 2.98 -18.66
N TYR A 108 -6.46 3.87 -17.78
CA TYR A 108 -6.34 5.29 -18.09
C TYR A 108 -4.93 5.74 -17.78
N PHE A 109 -4.48 6.81 -18.43
CA PHE A 109 -3.23 7.45 -18.03
C PHE A 109 -3.45 8.94 -17.77
N SER A 110 -2.68 9.46 -16.81
CA SER A 110 -2.74 10.87 -16.45
C SER A 110 -2.13 11.73 -17.54
N LYS A 111 -2.83 12.81 -17.89
CA LYS A 111 -2.38 13.79 -18.88
C LYS A 111 -1.62 14.95 -18.24
N VAL A 112 -1.65 15.03 -16.92
CA VAL A 112 -1.09 16.19 -16.19
C VAL A 112 -0.36 15.74 -14.95
N ASP A 113 0.53 16.59 -14.45
CA ASP A 113 1.18 16.41 -13.16
C ASP A 113 0.25 16.84 -12.02
N ASN A 114 0.55 16.38 -10.81
CA ASN A 114 -0.20 16.71 -9.60
C ASN A 114 -1.70 16.44 -9.75
N ASN A 115 -2.01 15.32 -10.38
CA ASN A 115 -3.37 14.90 -10.67
C ASN A 115 -3.90 14.14 -9.46
N ILE A 116 -4.65 14.83 -8.62
CA ILE A 116 -5.21 14.25 -7.40
C ILE A 116 -6.68 14.66 -7.28
N GLY A 117 -7.53 13.70 -6.88
CA GLY A 117 -8.94 13.96 -6.69
C GLY A 117 -9.75 14.17 -7.96
N ASN A 118 -9.14 13.97 -9.12
CA ASN A 118 -9.83 14.15 -10.39
C ASN A 118 -10.37 12.83 -10.90
N ASP A 119 -11.67 12.79 -11.13
CA ASP A 119 -12.39 11.63 -11.62
C ASP A 119 -11.81 11.15 -12.97
N LEU A 120 -11.84 9.85 -13.20
CA LEU A 120 -11.37 9.26 -14.46
C LEU A 120 -12.17 9.74 -15.68
N GLU A 121 -13.39 10.22 -15.46
CA GLU A 121 -14.22 10.78 -16.54
C GLU A 121 -13.82 12.20 -16.93
N ASP A 122 -12.97 12.85 -16.17
CA ASP A 122 -12.44 14.18 -16.50
C ASP A 122 -11.39 14.06 -17.60
N LYS A 123 -11.81 14.30 -18.83
CA LYS A 123 -10.97 14.13 -20.02
C LYS A 123 -9.85 15.17 -20.13
N THR A 124 -9.89 16.21 -19.31
CA THR A 124 -8.79 17.18 -19.25
C THR A 124 -7.63 16.65 -18.39
N LYS A 125 -7.88 15.65 -17.53
CA LYS A 125 -6.90 15.08 -16.61
C LYS A 125 -6.51 13.66 -16.99
N TRP A 126 -7.42 12.90 -17.59
CA TRP A 126 -7.22 11.49 -17.88
C TRP A 126 -7.52 11.16 -19.33
N LYS A 127 -6.78 10.21 -19.86
CA LYS A 127 -7.07 9.66 -21.18
C LYS A 127 -7.20 8.14 -21.06
N GLU A 128 -8.29 7.59 -21.60
CA GLU A 128 -8.47 6.15 -21.65
C GLU A 128 -7.46 5.54 -22.61
N PHE A 129 -6.79 4.49 -22.15
CA PHE A 129 -5.87 3.73 -22.99
C PHE A 129 -6.67 2.65 -23.73
N THR A 130 -6.67 2.73 -25.04
CA THR A 130 -7.38 1.78 -25.89
C THR A 130 -6.35 1.05 -26.74
N PRO A 131 -6.04 -0.23 -26.45
CA PRO A 131 -5.07 -0.95 -27.27
C PRO A 131 -5.61 -1.17 -28.66
N GLY A 132 -4.77 -0.90 -29.61
CA GLY A 132 -4.95 -1.21 -30.94
C GLY A 132 -5.72 -0.69 -31.91
#